data_24e17366916626cad7ce9095622dc855
#
_entry.id   24e17366916626cad7ce9095622dc855
#
_cell.length_a   1.000
_cell.length_b   1.000
_cell.length_c   1.000
_cell.angle_alpha   90.00
_cell.angle_beta   90.00
_cell.angle_gamma   90.00
#
_symmetry.space_group_name_H-M   'P 1'
#
loop_
_entity.id
_entity.type
_entity.pdbx_description
1 polymer ?
#
loop_
_entity_poly.entity_id
_entity_poly.type
_entity_poly.pdbx_seq_one_letter_code
_entity_poly.pdbx_strand_id
1 'polypeptide(L)'
;MRPRSHERHNLGGVGWLRASVLGANDGIVSTSSLILGVAAAHTSHTNILLSGTAALVAGAMSMATGEYVSVHSQADTEAAALAQERAELEVDFAGERRELTEIYVRRGLDLKLAKQVAAQLMAHEALGSHARDELGLSAESRAQPLQAALASAGSFAAGAALPLLVAALAPQPYLMISIVVVSLLSLLILGGWSAKVGGADVRRGALRVTFWGALAMAATSLVGAIAGTLG
;
A
#
# COMPACT_ATOMS: atom_id res chain seq x y z
N MET A 1 0.13 22.71 -36.50
CA MET A 1 0.36 22.61 -35.06
C MET A 1 -0.55 21.50 -34.54
N ARG A 2 -0.01 20.31 -34.16
CA ARG A 2 -0.82 19.25 -33.51
C ARG A 2 -1.02 19.64 -32.06
N PRO A 3 -2.23 19.56 -31.47
CA PRO A 3 -2.44 19.82 -30.08
C PRO A 3 -1.63 18.80 -29.26
N ARG A 4 -0.76 19.28 -28.37
CA ARG A 4 -0.09 18.43 -27.37
C ARG A 4 -1.18 17.86 -26.48
N SER A 5 -1.38 16.55 -26.51
CA SER A 5 -2.16 15.84 -25.52
C SER A 5 -1.57 16.16 -24.14
N HIS A 6 -2.38 16.73 -23.24
CA HIS A 6 -2.03 16.77 -21.83
C HIS A 6 -1.96 15.30 -21.33
N GLU A 7 -0.76 14.76 -21.26
CA GLU A 7 -0.51 13.51 -20.56
C GLU A 7 -0.80 13.74 -19.08
N ARG A 8 -2.02 13.39 -18.66
CA ARG A 8 -2.37 13.32 -17.24
C ARG A 8 -1.70 12.08 -16.66
N HIS A 9 -0.50 12.23 -16.12
CA HIS A 9 0.08 11.21 -15.25
C HIS A 9 -0.76 11.15 -13.98
N ASN A 10 -1.63 10.14 -13.91
CA ASN A 10 -2.58 9.97 -12.80
C ASN A 10 -1.85 9.41 -11.56
N LEU A 11 -0.98 10.22 -10.95
CA LEU A 11 -0.18 9.85 -9.78
C LEU A 11 -1.07 9.63 -8.53
N GLY A 12 -2.25 10.26 -8.48
CA GLY A 12 -3.23 10.04 -7.40
C GLY A 12 -3.81 8.61 -7.38
N GLY A 13 -3.86 7.93 -8.54
CA GLY A 13 -4.30 6.52 -8.62
C GLY A 13 -3.29 5.50 -8.11
N VAL A 14 -2.02 5.87 -7.96
CA VAL A 14 -0.94 4.93 -7.58
C VAL A 14 -1.03 4.52 -6.10
N GLY A 15 -1.52 5.40 -5.23
CA GLY A 15 -1.60 5.14 -3.79
C GLY A 15 -2.60 4.02 -3.43
N TRP A 16 -3.85 4.15 -3.87
CA TRP A 16 -4.88 3.14 -3.58
C TRP A 16 -4.64 1.83 -4.31
N LEU A 17 -4.11 1.88 -5.55
CA LEU A 17 -3.75 0.67 -6.29
C LEU A 17 -2.66 -0.11 -5.57
N ARG A 18 -1.62 0.59 -5.06
CA ARG A 18 -0.56 -0.03 -4.26
C ARG A 18 -1.13 -0.70 -3.01
N ALA A 19 -2.00 0.01 -2.26
CA ALA A 19 -2.65 -0.54 -1.07
C ALA A 19 -3.50 -1.76 -1.40
N SER A 20 -4.26 -1.73 -2.51
CA SER A 20 -5.09 -2.85 -2.96
C SER A 20 -4.26 -4.06 -3.38
N VAL A 21 -3.18 -3.86 -4.13
CA VAL A 21 -2.28 -4.95 -4.53
C VAL A 21 -1.58 -5.55 -3.32
N LEU A 22 -1.12 -4.70 -2.38
CA LEU A 22 -0.49 -5.14 -1.14
C LEU A 22 -1.48 -5.97 -0.30
N GLY A 23 -2.70 -5.47 -0.11
CA GLY A 23 -3.74 -6.19 0.63
C GLY A 23 -4.08 -7.54 0.00
N ALA A 24 -4.31 -7.60 -1.32
CA ALA A 24 -4.62 -8.85 -2.00
C ALA A 24 -3.44 -9.85 -1.93
N ASN A 25 -2.21 -9.38 -2.13
CA ASN A 25 -1.01 -10.22 -2.00
C ASN A 25 -0.89 -10.80 -0.59
N ASP A 26 -1.03 -9.96 0.42
CA ASP A 26 -0.94 -10.38 1.82
C ASP A 26 -2.07 -11.34 2.19
N GLY A 27 -3.30 -11.10 1.74
CA GLY A 27 -4.42 -12.00 1.92
C GLY A 27 -4.17 -13.39 1.34
N ILE A 28 -3.64 -13.49 0.11
CA ILE A 28 -3.29 -14.78 -0.51
C ILE A 28 -2.18 -15.46 0.30
N VAL A 29 -1.06 -14.77 0.54
CA VAL A 29 0.13 -15.35 1.16
C VAL A 29 -0.14 -15.75 2.61
N SER A 30 -0.68 -14.86 3.44
CA SER A 30 -0.88 -15.11 4.87
C SER A 30 -1.90 -16.22 5.12
N THR A 31 -3.04 -16.17 4.41
CA THR A 31 -4.10 -17.17 4.59
C THR A 31 -3.69 -18.54 4.04
N SER A 32 -3.08 -18.63 2.85
CA SER A 32 -2.60 -19.89 2.32
C SER A 32 -1.50 -20.49 3.21
N SER A 33 -0.57 -19.67 3.67
CA SER A 33 0.51 -20.09 4.56
C SER A 33 -0.03 -20.65 5.88
N LEU A 34 -1.00 -19.96 6.51
CA LEU A 34 -1.60 -20.48 7.74
C LEU A 34 -2.36 -21.78 7.51
N ILE A 35 -3.19 -21.85 6.47
CA ILE A 35 -3.96 -23.05 6.12
C ILE A 35 -3.00 -24.23 5.87
N LEU A 36 -1.92 -24.03 5.11
CA LEU A 36 -0.93 -25.06 4.84
C LEU A 36 -0.18 -25.49 6.10
N GLY A 37 0.18 -24.55 6.98
CA GLY A 37 0.82 -24.85 8.26
C GLY A 37 -0.07 -25.72 9.16
N VAL A 38 -1.36 -25.35 9.30
CA VAL A 38 -2.32 -26.12 10.09
C VAL A 38 -2.61 -27.49 9.45
N ALA A 39 -2.70 -27.56 8.12
CA ALA A 39 -2.88 -28.83 7.41
C ALA A 39 -1.68 -29.77 7.55
N ALA A 40 -0.45 -29.22 7.51
CA ALA A 40 0.78 -29.98 7.70
C ALA A 40 0.93 -30.56 9.14
N ALA A 41 0.24 -29.97 10.12
CA ALA A 41 0.15 -30.49 11.49
C ALA A 41 -0.88 -31.63 11.63
N HIS A 42 -1.40 -32.19 10.55
CA HIS A 42 -2.38 -33.30 10.52
C HIS A 42 -3.68 -33.04 11.31
N THR A 43 -4.12 -31.78 11.36
CA THR A 43 -5.37 -31.43 12.05
C THR A 43 -6.61 -31.77 11.22
N SER A 44 -7.80 -31.71 11.86
CA SER A 44 -9.06 -31.95 11.16
C SER A 44 -9.38 -30.87 10.12
N HIS A 45 -10.13 -31.23 9.09
CA HIS A 45 -10.58 -30.28 8.05
C HIS A 45 -11.37 -29.10 8.64
N THR A 46 -12.16 -29.35 9.67
CA THR A 46 -12.89 -28.30 10.40
C THR A 46 -11.95 -27.28 11.02
N ASN A 47 -10.86 -27.74 11.64
CA ASN A 47 -9.85 -26.85 12.24
C ASN A 47 -9.09 -26.05 11.18
N ILE A 48 -8.82 -26.64 10.02
CA ILE A 48 -8.21 -25.96 8.87
C ILE A 48 -9.11 -24.81 8.40
N LEU A 49 -10.40 -25.06 8.21
CA LEU A 49 -11.35 -24.04 7.78
C LEU A 49 -11.57 -22.97 8.86
N LEU A 50 -11.66 -23.35 10.12
CA LEU A 50 -11.79 -22.41 11.23
C LEU A 50 -10.57 -21.48 11.31
N SER A 51 -9.38 -22.04 11.22
CA SER A 51 -8.13 -21.27 11.25
C SER A 51 -8.03 -20.32 10.05
N GLY A 52 -8.36 -20.80 8.84
CA GLY A 52 -8.37 -19.97 7.64
C GLY A 52 -9.40 -18.83 7.71
N THR A 53 -10.59 -19.10 8.24
CA THR A 53 -11.62 -18.07 8.43
C THR A 53 -11.21 -17.04 9.48
N ALA A 54 -10.64 -17.50 10.60
CA ALA A 54 -10.11 -16.62 11.63
C ALA A 54 -8.97 -15.73 11.09
N ALA A 55 -8.07 -16.29 10.26
CA ALA A 55 -7.01 -15.55 9.60
C ALA A 55 -7.55 -14.48 8.65
N LEU A 56 -8.57 -14.80 7.85
CA LEU A 56 -9.21 -13.84 6.96
C LEU A 56 -9.79 -12.66 7.75
N VAL A 57 -10.55 -12.93 8.82
CA VAL A 57 -11.18 -11.88 9.63
C VAL A 57 -10.12 -11.04 10.35
N ALA A 58 -9.18 -11.70 11.04
CA ALA A 58 -8.13 -11.01 11.79
C ALA A 58 -7.21 -10.19 10.87
N GLY A 59 -6.82 -10.74 9.72
CA GLY A 59 -6.00 -10.05 8.73
C GLY A 59 -6.71 -8.86 8.10
N ALA A 60 -7.98 -9.00 7.70
CA ALA A 60 -8.77 -7.90 7.16
C ALA A 60 -8.91 -6.76 8.18
N MET A 61 -9.18 -7.06 9.46
CA MET A 61 -9.27 -6.08 10.54
C MET A 61 -7.90 -5.43 10.82
N SER A 62 -6.82 -6.21 10.83
CA SER A 62 -5.45 -5.70 11.01
C SER A 62 -5.06 -4.72 9.90
N MET A 63 -5.33 -5.08 8.64
CA MET A 63 -5.08 -4.24 7.48
C MET A 63 -5.91 -2.95 7.54
N ALA A 64 -7.22 -3.05 7.88
CA ALA A 64 -8.09 -1.89 8.03
C ALA A 64 -7.57 -0.93 9.10
N THR A 65 -7.24 -1.45 10.27
CA THR A 65 -6.78 -0.64 11.40
C THR A 65 -5.41 -0.02 11.13
N GLY A 66 -4.48 -0.80 10.58
CA GLY A 66 -3.14 -0.33 10.24
C GLY A 66 -3.16 0.80 9.21
N GLU A 67 -3.93 0.64 8.15
CA GLU A 67 -4.07 1.66 7.10
C GLU A 67 -4.79 2.90 7.63
N TYR A 68 -5.89 2.73 8.40
CA TYR A 68 -6.60 3.84 9.02
C TYR A 68 -5.68 4.68 9.91
N VAL A 69 -4.96 4.03 10.84
CA VAL A 69 -4.06 4.72 11.77
C VAL A 69 -2.91 5.40 11.03
N SER A 70 -2.31 4.72 10.06
CA SER A 70 -1.20 5.27 9.27
C SER A 70 -1.61 6.53 8.51
N VAL A 71 -2.72 6.47 7.77
CA VAL A 71 -3.21 7.60 6.96
C VAL A 71 -3.73 8.74 7.85
N HIS A 72 -4.32 8.41 9.00
CA HIS A 72 -4.78 9.44 9.96
C HIS A 72 -3.59 10.15 10.63
N SER A 73 -2.57 9.41 11.04
CA SER A 73 -1.33 9.99 11.59
C SER A 73 -0.60 10.88 10.58
N GLN A 74 -0.63 10.50 9.30
CA GLN A 74 -0.11 11.36 8.24
C GLN A 74 -0.90 12.67 8.16
N ALA A 75 -2.24 12.60 8.17
CA ALA A 75 -3.11 13.78 8.16
C ALA A 75 -2.85 14.71 9.36
N ASP A 76 -2.67 14.14 10.55
CA ASP A 76 -2.34 14.90 11.77
C ASP A 76 -1.00 15.60 11.65
N THR A 77 0.01 14.91 11.10
CA THR A 77 1.36 15.49 10.87
C THR A 77 1.30 16.64 9.84
N GLU A 78 0.57 16.45 8.74
CA GLU A 78 0.36 17.48 7.72
C GLU A 78 -0.37 18.71 8.31
N ALA A 79 -1.40 18.48 9.12
CA ALA A 79 -2.15 19.54 9.79
C ALA A 79 -1.28 20.33 10.79
N ALA A 80 -0.43 19.63 11.55
CA ALA A 80 0.50 20.26 12.48
C ALA A 80 1.56 21.11 11.74
N ALA A 81 2.14 20.60 10.65
CA ALA A 81 3.08 21.35 9.83
C ALA A 81 2.43 22.61 9.22
N LEU A 82 1.20 22.51 8.68
CA LEU A 82 0.47 23.66 8.18
C LEU A 82 0.10 24.69 9.27
N ALA A 83 -0.17 24.24 10.50
CA ALA A 83 -0.43 25.13 11.61
C ALA A 83 0.83 25.90 12.03
N GLN A 84 1.99 25.22 12.04
CA GLN A 84 3.28 25.84 12.30
C GLN A 84 3.60 26.88 11.22
N GLU A 85 3.53 26.51 9.97
CA GLU A 85 3.77 27.39 8.81
C GLU A 85 2.91 28.66 8.84
N ARG A 86 1.63 28.51 9.21
CA ARG A 86 0.73 29.67 9.37
C ARG A 86 1.21 30.59 10.47
N ALA A 87 1.68 30.06 11.59
CA ALA A 87 2.18 30.87 12.70
C ALA A 87 3.49 31.62 12.32
N GLU A 88 4.37 30.96 11.56
CA GLU A 88 5.63 31.55 11.07
C GLU A 88 5.34 32.71 10.07
N LEU A 89 4.41 32.50 9.15
CA LEU A 89 3.92 33.54 8.22
C LEU A 89 3.31 34.75 8.95
N GLU A 90 2.64 34.55 10.09
CA GLU A 90 2.09 35.63 10.90
C GLU A 90 3.18 36.40 11.67
N VAL A 91 4.27 35.76 12.09
CA VAL A 91 5.33 36.33 12.89
C VAL A 91 6.41 37.03 12.04
N ASP A 92 6.89 36.38 10.98
CA ASP A 92 7.95 36.89 10.10
C ASP A 92 7.67 36.67 8.60
N PHE A 93 6.65 37.31 8.08
CA PHE A 93 6.30 37.23 6.65
C PHE A 93 7.47 37.58 5.71
N ALA A 94 8.39 38.43 6.15
CA ALA A 94 9.56 38.81 5.35
C ALA A 94 10.63 37.73 5.37
N GLY A 95 10.77 37.00 6.47
CA GLY A 95 11.61 35.81 6.59
C GLY A 95 11.13 34.71 5.68
N GLU A 96 9.85 34.37 5.78
CA GLU A 96 9.20 33.35 4.97
C GLU A 96 9.34 33.63 3.46
N ARG A 97 9.22 34.90 3.05
CA ARG A 97 9.48 35.28 1.65
C ARG A 97 10.94 35.04 1.24
N ARG A 98 11.89 35.21 2.16
CA ARG A 98 13.31 34.88 1.87
C ARG A 98 13.50 33.38 1.72
N GLU A 99 12.89 32.60 2.59
CA GLU A 99 12.94 31.14 2.55
C GLU A 99 12.37 30.59 1.24
N LEU A 100 11.18 31.01 0.84
CA LEU A 100 10.60 30.62 -0.44
C LEU A 100 11.47 31.06 -1.63
N THR A 101 12.11 32.25 -1.55
CA THR A 101 13.09 32.70 -2.55
C THR A 101 14.26 31.73 -2.65
N GLU A 102 14.82 31.29 -1.53
CA GLU A 102 15.95 30.35 -1.49
C GLU A 102 15.57 28.98 -2.07
N ILE A 103 14.36 28.51 -1.81
CA ILE A 103 13.83 27.29 -2.43
C ILE A 103 13.89 27.39 -3.95
N TYR A 104 13.43 28.50 -4.54
CA TYR A 104 13.48 28.69 -5.99
C TYR A 104 14.88 28.86 -6.55
N VAL A 105 15.81 29.50 -5.81
CA VAL A 105 17.22 29.55 -6.19
C VAL A 105 17.83 28.15 -6.23
N ARG A 106 17.57 27.32 -5.21
CA ARG A 106 18.00 25.91 -5.21
C ARG A 106 17.42 25.10 -6.37
N ARG A 107 16.24 25.47 -6.87
CA ARG A 107 15.60 24.88 -8.07
C ARG A 107 16.18 25.42 -9.39
N GLY A 108 17.15 26.34 -9.37
CA GLY A 108 17.88 26.81 -10.54
C GLY A 108 17.43 28.16 -11.08
N LEU A 109 16.58 28.92 -10.40
CA LEU A 109 16.26 30.28 -10.79
C LEU A 109 17.40 31.23 -10.36
N ASP A 110 17.64 32.30 -11.16
CA ASP A 110 18.48 33.40 -10.69
C ASP A 110 17.79 34.13 -9.53
N LEU A 111 18.60 34.77 -8.67
CA LEU A 111 18.11 35.40 -7.45
C LEU A 111 17.05 36.51 -7.71
N LYS A 112 17.17 37.25 -8.82
CA LYS A 112 16.24 38.31 -9.14
C LYS A 112 14.86 37.75 -9.52
N LEU A 113 14.87 36.71 -10.35
CA LEU A 113 13.64 36.02 -10.76
C LEU A 113 13.02 35.26 -9.58
N ALA A 114 13.80 34.56 -8.77
CA ALA A 114 13.33 33.86 -7.58
C ALA A 114 12.61 34.79 -6.60
N LYS A 115 13.13 36.00 -6.34
CA LYS A 115 12.48 37.02 -5.52
C LYS A 115 11.12 37.47 -6.10
N GLN A 116 11.03 37.62 -7.42
CA GLN A 116 9.79 38.02 -8.08
C GLN A 116 8.74 36.90 -8.01
N VAL A 117 9.16 35.65 -8.24
CA VAL A 117 8.27 34.49 -8.16
C VAL A 117 7.73 34.31 -6.74
N ALA A 118 8.62 34.31 -5.73
CA ALA A 118 8.21 34.19 -4.32
C ALA A 118 7.23 35.31 -3.92
N ALA A 119 7.52 36.57 -4.29
CA ALA A 119 6.63 37.67 -3.96
C ALA A 119 5.24 37.55 -4.61
N GLN A 120 5.15 37.11 -5.86
CA GLN A 120 3.87 36.94 -6.55
C GLN A 120 3.07 35.78 -6.00
N LEU A 121 3.72 34.64 -5.70
CA LEU A 121 3.06 33.47 -5.15
C LEU A 121 2.53 33.74 -3.75
N MET A 122 3.33 34.37 -2.88
CA MET A 122 2.88 34.75 -1.54
C MET A 122 1.79 35.82 -1.53
N ALA A 123 1.79 36.73 -2.51
CA ALA A 123 0.70 37.70 -2.66
C ALA A 123 -0.61 37.04 -3.09
N HIS A 124 -0.56 35.91 -3.79
CA HIS A 124 -1.73 35.14 -4.21
C HIS A 124 -2.22 34.21 -3.09
N GLU A 125 -1.34 33.35 -2.58
CA GLU A 125 -1.65 32.41 -1.51
C GLU A 125 -0.36 31.98 -0.78
N ALA A 126 0.01 32.69 0.31
CA ALA A 126 1.26 32.46 1.01
C ALA A 126 1.35 31.03 1.57
N LEU A 127 0.37 30.63 2.41
CA LEU A 127 0.36 29.30 3.05
C LEU A 127 0.36 28.16 2.03
N GLY A 128 -0.41 28.25 0.97
CA GLY A 128 -0.44 27.21 -0.06
C GLY A 128 0.84 27.14 -0.90
N SER A 129 1.56 28.26 -1.02
CA SER A 129 2.86 28.29 -1.70
C SER A 129 3.93 27.57 -0.88
N HIS A 130 4.01 27.81 0.42
CA HIS A 130 4.88 27.12 1.34
C HIS A 130 4.48 25.64 1.49
N ALA A 131 3.19 25.35 1.69
CA ALA A 131 2.68 23.98 1.74
C ALA A 131 3.14 23.13 0.56
N ARG A 132 3.07 23.68 -0.65
CA ARG A 132 3.45 22.96 -1.88
C ARG A 132 4.96 22.90 -2.09
N ASP A 133 5.66 24.01 -1.91
CA ASP A 133 7.03 24.15 -2.37
C ASP A 133 8.06 23.82 -1.30
N GLU A 134 7.72 23.96 -0.04
CA GLU A 134 8.53 23.65 1.14
C GLU A 134 8.13 22.29 1.75
N LEU A 135 6.84 22.16 2.14
CA LEU A 135 6.34 20.96 2.82
C LEU A 135 6.01 19.82 1.85
N GLY A 136 5.95 20.07 0.54
CA GLY A 136 5.61 19.07 -0.47
C GLY A 136 4.15 18.63 -0.43
N LEU A 137 3.27 19.40 0.23
CA LEU A 137 1.85 19.10 0.37
C LEU A 137 1.07 19.63 -0.84
N SER A 138 0.28 18.77 -1.49
CA SER A 138 -0.62 19.17 -2.56
C SER A 138 -2.08 18.96 -2.16
N ALA A 139 -2.97 19.82 -2.67
CA ALA A 139 -4.42 19.68 -2.43
C ALA A 139 -4.99 18.34 -2.93
N GLU A 140 -4.29 17.70 -3.88
CA GLU A 140 -4.68 16.43 -4.49
C GLU A 140 -4.33 15.21 -3.61
N SER A 141 -3.43 15.38 -2.63
CA SER A 141 -2.96 14.30 -1.74
C SER A 141 -3.69 14.25 -0.38
N ARG A 142 -4.89 14.84 -0.29
CA ARG A 142 -5.65 14.80 0.98
C ARG A 142 -5.84 13.35 1.44
N ALA A 143 -5.36 13.09 2.65
CA ALA A 143 -5.50 11.80 3.31
C ALA A 143 -6.99 11.42 3.47
N GLN A 144 -7.34 10.19 3.08
CA GLN A 144 -8.70 9.64 3.22
C GLN A 144 -8.66 8.33 4.01
N PRO A 145 -8.51 8.39 5.35
CA PRO A 145 -8.24 7.23 6.20
C PRO A 145 -9.27 6.11 6.06
N LEU A 146 -10.55 6.46 6.07
CA LEU A 146 -11.62 5.45 5.98
C LEU A 146 -11.66 4.74 4.63
N GLN A 147 -11.48 5.49 3.54
CA GLN A 147 -11.45 4.90 2.20
C GLN A 147 -10.23 3.99 2.02
N ALA A 148 -9.06 4.41 2.49
CA ALA A 148 -7.85 3.60 2.46
C ALA A 148 -8.00 2.31 3.28
N ALA A 149 -8.55 2.41 4.49
CA ALA A 149 -8.82 1.26 5.36
C ALA A 149 -9.78 0.25 4.72
N LEU A 150 -10.90 0.70 4.17
CA LEU A 150 -11.87 -0.17 3.51
C LEU A 150 -11.31 -0.83 2.24
N ALA A 151 -10.53 -0.09 1.45
CA ALA A 151 -9.88 -0.63 0.26
C ALA A 151 -8.84 -1.70 0.63
N SER A 152 -8.06 -1.46 1.66
CA SER A 152 -7.04 -2.40 2.16
C SER A 152 -7.68 -3.68 2.71
N ALA A 153 -8.67 -3.54 3.60
CA ALA A 153 -9.41 -4.68 4.16
C ALA A 153 -10.14 -5.50 3.09
N GLY A 154 -10.82 -4.83 2.16
CA GLY A 154 -11.54 -5.49 1.06
C GLY A 154 -10.60 -6.25 0.13
N SER A 155 -9.46 -5.66 -0.19
CA SER A 155 -8.43 -6.30 -1.03
C SER A 155 -7.80 -7.51 -0.33
N PHE A 156 -7.51 -7.40 0.97
CA PHE A 156 -7.04 -8.52 1.78
C PHE A 156 -8.07 -9.65 1.80
N ALA A 157 -9.33 -9.33 2.12
CA ALA A 157 -10.41 -10.32 2.18
C ALA A 157 -10.61 -11.03 0.84
N ALA A 158 -10.56 -10.31 -0.27
CA ALA A 158 -10.64 -10.88 -1.61
C ALA A 158 -9.48 -11.84 -1.90
N GLY A 159 -8.24 -11.47 -1.53
CA GLY A 159 -7.06 -12.33 -1.64
C GLY A 159 -7.16 -13.58 -0.77
N ALA A 160 -7.53 -13.42 0.50
CA ALA A 160 -7.67 -14.49 1.47
C ALA A 160 -8.81 -15.46 1.16
N ALA A 161 -9.86 -14.98 0.53
CA ALA A 161 -11.01 -15.83 0.13
C ALA A 161 -10.59 -16.94 -0.86
N LEU A 162 -9.61 -16.71 -1.73
CA LEU A 162 -9.17 -17.69 -2.71
C LEU A 162 -8.65 -18.99 -2.08
N PRO A 163 -7.58 -18.97 -1.25
CA PRO A 163 -7.09 -20.17 -0.60
C PRO A 163 -8.11 -20.79 0.35
N LEU A 164 -8.96 -19.98 0.99
CA LEU A 164 -10.03 -20.48 1.87
C LEU A 164 -11.11 -21.25 1.10
N LEU A 165 -11.53 -20.74 -0.06
CA LEU A 165 -12.46 -21.43 -0.95
C LEU A 165 -11.86 -22.74 -1.46
N VAL A 166 -10.59 -22.73 -1.85
CA VAL A 166 -9.90 -23.97 -2.24
C VAL A 166 -9.86 -24.96 -1.08
N ALA A 167 -9.57 -24.50 0.13
CA ALA A 167 -9.58 -25.35 1.32
C ALA A 167 -10.95 -25.95 1.62
N ALA A 168 -12.04 -25.21 1.33
CA ALA A 168 -13.40 -25.69 1.55
C ALA A 168 -13.87 -26.72 0.48
N LEU A 169 -13.39 -26.57 -0.76
CA LEU A 169 -13.90 -27.33 -1.91
C LEU A 169 -12.99 -28.48 -2.36
N ALA A 170 -11.70 -28.42 -2.06
CA ALA A 170 -10.75 -29.44 -2.50
C ALA A 170 -10.93 -30.76 -1.74
N PRO A 171 -10.89 -31.93 -2.44
CA PRO A 171 -10.86 -33.21 -1.80
C PRO A 171 -9.62 -33.36 -0.91
N GLN A 172 -9.77 -33.98 0.26
CA GLN A 172 -8.72 -34.15 1.28
C GLN A 172 -7.34 -34.59 0.72
N PRO A 173 -7.24 -35.60 -0.17
CA PRO A 173 -5.93 -36.06 -0.68
C PRO A 173 -5.20 -34.99 -1.49
N TYR A 174 -5.91 -34.00 -2.05
CA TYR A 174 -5.37 -32.96 -2.92
C TYR A 174 -5.39 -31.58 -2.28
N LEU A 175 -5.83 -31.45 -1.03
CA LEU A 175 -6.02 -30.17 -0.34
C LEU A 175 -4.78 -29.28 -0.41
N MET A 176 -3.65 -29.77 0.11
CA MET A 176 -2.42 -28.98 0.20
C MET A 176 -1.90 -28.60 -1.19
N ILE A 177 -1.86 -29.54 -2.14
CA ILE A 177 -1.36 -29.24 -3.48
C ILE A 177 -2.26 -28.24 -4.23
N SER A 178 -3.58 -28.35 -4.04
CA SER A 178 -4.53 -27.42 -4.64
C SER A 178 -4.37 -26.00 -4.11
N ILE A 179 -4.17 -25.84 -2.80
CA ILE A 179 -3.92 -24.53 -2.18
C ILE A 179 -2.60 -23.94 -2.71
N VAL A 180 -1.52 -24.71 -2.74
CA VAL A 180 -0.23 -24.24 -3.25
C VAL A 180 -0.34 -23.78 -4.71
N VAL A 181 -0.91 -24.63 -5.57
CA VAL A 181 -1.03 -24.34 -7.00
C VAL A 181 -1.88 -23.09 -7.26
N VAL A 182 -3.07 -23.01 -6.67
CA VAL A 182 -3.96 -21.86 -6.86
C VAL A 182 -3.36 -20.59 -6.30
N SER A 183 -2.75 -20.63 -5.11
CA SER A 183 -2.11 -19.47 -4.51
C SER A 183 -0.92 -18.97 -5.35
N LEU A 184 -0.04 -19.86 -5.82
CA LEU A 184 1.11 -19.46 -6.66
C LEU A 184 0.67 -18.90 -8.01
N LEU A 185 -0.35 -19.48 -8.65
CA LEU A 185 -0.91 -18.94 -9.88
C LEU A 185 -1.54 -17.55 -9.66
N SER A 186 -2.27 -17.37 -8.56
CA SER A 186 -2.86 -16.08 -8.20
C SER A 186 -1.79 -15.01 -7.95
N LEU A 187 -0.71 -15.36 -7.23
CA LEU A 187 0.43 -14.48 -6.99
C LEU A 187 1.18 -14.13 -8.29
N LEU A 188 1.33 -15.09 -9.18
CA LEU A 188 1.95 -14.86 -10.50
C LEU A 188 1.16 -13.84 -11.32
N ILE A 189 -0.17 -14.02 -11.37
CA ILE A 189 -1.10 -13.12 -12.07
C ILE A 189 -1.09 -11.74 -11.42
N LEU A 190 -1.24 -11.66 -10.10
CA LEU A 190 -1.27 -10.41 -9.35
C LEU A 190 0.04 -9.64 -9.49
N GLY A 191 1.18 -10.30 -9.33
CA GLY A 191 2.50 -9.69 -9.48
C GLY A 191 2.78 -9.20 -10.90
N GLY A 192 2.37 -9.96 -11.91
CA GLY A 192 2.47 -9.56 -13.31
C GLY A 192 1.56 -8.38 -13.65
N TRP A 193 0.31 -8.41 -13.18
CA TRP A 193 -0.65 -7.32 -13.39
C TRP A 193 -0.20 -6.03 -12.70
N SER A 194 0.24 -6.12 -11.45
CA SER A 194 0.77 -4.99 -10.70
C SER A 194 1.97 -4.34 -11.40
N ALA A 195 2.92 -5.16 -11.88
CA ALA A 195 4.07 -4.66 -12.63
C ALA A 195 3.64 -3.98 -13.94
N LYS A 196 2.68 -4.55 -14.67
CA LYS A 196 2.15 -3.97 -15.92
C LYS A 196 1.52 -2.60 -15.69
N VAL A 197 0.69 -2.46 -14.64
CA VAL A 197 0.04 -1.19 -14.30
C VAL A 197 1.06 -0.14 -13.85
N GLY A 198 2.11 -0.57 -13.11
CA GLY A 198 3.22 0.29 -12.69
C GLY A 198 4.25 0.60 -13.79
N GLY A 199 4.06 0.10 -15.02
CA GLY A 199 5.00 0.32 -16.13
C GLY A 199 6.33 -0.45 -15.98
N ALA A 200 6.38 -1.45 -15.08
CA ALA A 200 7.57 -2.25 -14.81
C ALA A 200 7.58 -3.57 -15.60
N ASP A 201 8.71 -4.29 -15.56
CA ASP A 201 8.85 -5.59 -16.20
C ASP A 201 7.91 -6.63 -15.56
N VAL A 202 6.95 -7.10 -16.36
CA VAL A 202 5.90 -8.04 -15.92
C VAL A 202 6.47 -9.36 -15.41
N ARG A 203 7.49 -9.90 -16.08
CA ARG A 203 8.10 -11.19 -15.70
C ARG A 203 8.81 -11.08 -14.36
N ARG A 204 9.59 -10.01 -14.17
CA ARG A 204 10.30 -9.77 -12.90
C ARG A 204 9.33 -9.52 -11.75
N GLY A 205 8.25 -8.77 -11.98
CA GLY A 205 7.20 -8.55 -11.00
C GLY A 205 6.51 -9.85 -10.59
N ALA A 206 6.05 -10.63 -11.56
CA ALA A 206 5.41 -11.92 -11.34
C ALA A 206 6.31 -12.88 -10.56
N LEU A 207 7.54 -13.10 -11.02
CA LEU A 207 8.49 -14.03 -10.39
C LEU A 207 8.84 -13.62 -8.96
N ARG A 208 9.03 -12.31 -8.69
CA ARG A 208 9.34 -11.82 -7.36
C ARG A 208 8.24 -12.14 -6.37
N VAL A 209 6.99 -11.82 -6.70
CA VAL A 209 5.85 -12.05 -5.81
C VAL A 209 5.62 -13.54 -5.58
N THR A 210 5.69 -14.35 -6.64
CA THR A 210 5.53 -15.80 -6.56
C THR A 210 6.63 -16.46 -5.74
N PHE A 211 7.88 -16.05 -5.90
CA PHE A 211 9.02 -16.59 -5.15
C PHE A 211 8.88 -16.36 -3.64
N TRP A 212 8.60 -15.12 -3.22
CA TRP A 212 8.44 -14.81 -1.81
C TRP A 212 7.19 -15.47 -1.21
N GLY A 213 6.10 -15.57 -1.96
CA GLY A 213 4.90 -16.30 -1.54
C GLY A 213 5.17 -17.81 -1.37
N ALA A 214 5.89 -18.43 -2.30
CA ALA A 214 6.28 -19.82 -2.21
C ALA A 214 7.17 -20.08 -0.98
N LEU A 215 8.11 -19.18 -0.70
CA LEU A 215 9.00 -19.28 0.46
C LEU A 215 8.21 -19.19 1.78
N ALA A 216 7.25 -18.25 1.87
CA ALA A 216 6.39 -18.10 3.04
C ALA A 216 5.55 -19.36 3.30
N MET A 217 4.91 -19.90 2.25
CA MET A 217 4.12 -21.14 2.33
C MET A 217 4.99 -22.34 2.72
N ALA A 218 6.20 -22.46 2.19
CA ALA A 218 7.14 -23.54 2.54
C ALA A 218 7.57 -23.44 4.01
N ALA A 219 7.92 -22.22 4.46
CA ALA A 219 8.34 -21.99 5.85
C ALA A 219 7.24 -22.36 6.85
N THR A 220 6.01 -21.92 6.62
CA THR A 220 4.88 -22.21 7.51
C THR A 220 4.46 -23.68 7.46
N SER A 221 4.52 -24.33 6.29
CA SER A 221 4.29 -25.77 6.17
C SER A 221 5.33 -26.57 6.96
N LEU A 222 6.60 -26.15 6.95
CA LEU A 222 7.66 -26.78 7.75
C LEU A 222 7.39 -26.65 9.26
N VAL A 223 6.99 -25.45 9.71
CA VAL A 223 6.61 -25.24 11.12
C VAL A 223 5.44 -26.14 11.51
N GLY A 224 4.42 -26.25 10.65
CA GLY A 224 3.26 -27.13 10.89
C GLY A 224 3.65 -28.60 10.95
N ALA A 225 4.51 -29.08 10.04
CA ALA A 225 5.00 -30.46 10.06
C ALA A 225 5.79 -30.78 11.33
N ILE A 226 6.66 -29.86 11.77
CA ILE A 226 7.41 -30.03 13.03
C ILE A 226 6.45 -30.08 14.23
N ALA A 227 5.49 -29.17 14.30
CA ALA A 227 4.49 -29.14 15.37
C ALA A 227 3.65 -30.45 15.41
N GLY A 228 3.26 -30.95 14.24
CA GLY A 228 2.50 -32.20 14.13
C GLY A 228 3.26 -33.45 14.50
N THR A 229 4.61 -33.42 14.54
CA THR A 229 5.43 -34.54 15.02
C THR A 229 5.68 -34.51 16.54
N LEU A 230 5.44 -33.35 17.17
CA LEU A 230 5.68 -33.17 18.62
C LEU A 230 4.42 -33.34 19.47
N GLY A 231 3.24 -33.36 18.87
CA GLY A 231 1.94 -33.53 19.51
C GLY A 231 1.28 -34.85 19.12
#